data_3a87be3ce032228de6ba87e13a63d223
#
_entry.id   3a87be3ce032228de6ba87e13a63d223
#
_cell.length_a   1.000
_cell.length_b   1.000
_cell.length_c   1.000
_cell.angle_alpha   90.00
_cell.angle_beta   90.00
_cell.angle_gamma   90.00
#
_symmetry.space_group_name_H-M   'P 1'
#
loop_
_entity.id
_entity.type
_entity.pdbx_description
1 polymer ?
#
loop_
_entity_poly.entity_id
_entity_poly.type
_entity_poly.pdbx_seq_one_letter_code
_entity_poly.pdbx_strand_id
1 'polypeptide(L)'
;MDHYPSPSMGAIRSLVVYIAMTFLRRIVMLSRRGTFGRYPEAMWANCALVTIQASIALLVLLSVVHPAFAVNPDLETVLTGSRQRIEGLDYRATGRLTRVEGNGKRTSYKFVGKAHWFPDGLRLLCEISGPASAKTILLLHMTVSGHLTIETVLPGEKAPSVLPFEHWNDSLVGTDFSYEDMVENQFFWKNQQLLPPSKYGARDCFVLKSTSGSQDRTYYDSVTSWIDSKTLFPVHVVKTLRGSGQQKEFVYYGLRQVSGLWSASQVEAKQQGKPGSSMLVIEGGSGKAKLGTKDFDISQSGAQGKKEK
;
A
#
# COMPACT_ATOMS: atom_id res chain seq x y z
N MET A 1 -15.19 39.72 4.65
CA MET A 1 -14.99 38.76 5.79
C MET A 1 -13.51 38.57 5.94
N ASP A 2 -12.95 39.35 6.89
CA ASP A 2 -11.51 39.45 7.06
C ASP A 2 -10.96 38.19 7.75
N HIS A 3 -10.08 37.48 7.08
CA HIS A 3 -9.31 36.38 7.65
C HIS A 3 -8.22 36.91 8.58
N TYR A 4 -8.41 36.83 9.88
CA TYR A 4 -7.33 36.95 10.86
C TYR A 4 -6.40 35.73 10.76
N PRO A 5 -5.09 35.94 10.49
CA PRO A 5 -4.15 34.82 10.54
C PRO A 5 -3.99 34.34 12.00
N SER A 6 -4.17 33.04 12.23
CA SER A 6 -3.88 32.43 13.52
C SER A 6 -2.37 32.55 13.83
N PRO A 7 -1.97 32.93 15.06
CA PRO A 7 -0.57 33.07 15.42
C PRO A 7 0.16 31.73 15.26
N SER A 8 1.34 31.76 14.63
CA SER A 8 2.16 30.55 14.45
C SER A 8 2.56 29.98 15.80
N MET A 9 2.62 28.65 15.90
CA MET A 9 2.96 27.91 17.13
C MET A 9 4.34 28.29 17.70
N GLY A 10 5.25 28.80 16.85
CA GLY A 10 6.53 29.39 17.24
C GLY A 10 6.36 30.67 18.08
N ALA A 11 5.39 31.51 17.72
CA ALA A 11 5.11 32.74 18.45
C ALA A 11 4.52 32.45 19.84
N ILE A 12 3.68 31.44 19.97
CA ILE A 12 3.10 31.01 21.27
C ILE A 12 4.18 30.44 22.19
N ARG A 13 5.10 29.60 21.68
CA ARG A 13 6.24 29.06 22.45
C ARG A 13 7.16 30.17 22.95
N SER A 14 7.50 31.13 22.11
CA SER A 14 8.34 32.29 22.48
C SER A 14 7.66 33.13 23.55
N LEU A 15 6.33 33.32 23.47
CA LEU A 15 5.56 34.08 24.46
C LEU A 15 5.53 33.40 25.84
N VAL A 16 5.33 32.07 25.89
CA VAL A 16 5.29 31.30 27.14
C VAL A 16 6.66 31.31 27.84
N VAL A 17 7.76 31.11 27.08
CA VAL A 17 9.12 31.20 27.62
C VAL A 17 9.44 32.58 28.13
N TYR A 18 9.01 33.61 27.41
CA TYR A 18 9.22 35.02 27.80
C TYR A 18 8.47 35.37 29.11
N ILE A 19 7.21 34.92 29.25
CA ILE A 19 6.42 35.10 30.47
C ILE A 19 7.05 34.38 31.66
N ALA A 20 7.49 33.13 31.47
CA ALA A 20 8.14 32.34 32.53
C ALA A 20 9.49 32.99 32.97
N MET A 21 10.31 33.45 32.06
CA MET A 21 11.57 34.17 32.36
C MET A 21 11.31 35.49 33.07
N THR A 22 10.26 36.22 32.70
CA THR A 22 9.91 37.50 33.30
C THR A 22 9.41 37.29 34.75
N PHE A 23 8.65 36.23 34.99
CA PHE A 23 8.20 35.86 36.33
C PHE A 23 9.35 35.43 37.24
N LEU A 24 10.28 34.62 36.75
CA LEU A 24 11.50 34.24 37.50
C LEU A 24 12.36 35.45 37.87
N ARG A 25 12.56 36.38 36.90
CA ARG A 25 13.32 37.63 37.15
C ARG A 25 12.65 38.49 38.24
N ARG A 26 11.33 38.59 38.29
CA ARG A 26 10.62 39.32 39.36
C ARG A 26 10.79 38.67 40.72
N ILE A 27 10.72 37.35 40.83
CA ILE A 27 10.95 36.62 42.10
C ILE A 27 12.37 36.85 42.62
N VAL A 28 13.39 36.77 41.75
CA VAL A 28 14.80 36.99 42.10
C VAL A 28 15.04 38.46 42.54
N MET A 29 14.41 39.42 41.87
CA MET A 29 14.54 40.84 42.26
C MET A 29 13.86 41.16 43.60
N LEU A 30 12.72 40.55 43.89
CA LEU A 30 12.06 40.70 45.18
C LEU A 30 12.89 40.10 46.33
N SER A 31 13.56 38.99 46.11
CA SER A 31 14.50 38.36 47.06
C SER A 31 15.71 39.25 47.40
N ARG A 32 16.20 40.08 46.44
CA ARG A 32 17.37 40.95 46.61
C ARG A 32 17.07 42.27 47.32
N ARG A 33 15.79 42.68 47.46
CA ARG A 33 15.42 43.98 48.06
C ARG A 33 15.24 44.03 49.58
N GLY A 34 15.59 42.93 50.28
CA GLY A 34 15.64 42.95 51.77
C GLY A 34 14.33 43.22 52.52
N THR A 35 13.18 43.27 51.84
CA THR A 35 11.88 43.61 52.45
C THR A 35 11.23 42.44 53.20
N PHE A 36 11.94 41.35 53.41
CA PHE A 36 11.38 40.09 53.90
C PHE A 36 11.82 39.68 55.30
N GLY A 37 12.24 40.62 56.14
CA GLY A 37 12.76 40.33 57.48
C GLY A 37 11.75 39.91 58.56
N ARG A 38 10.51 39.55 58.25
CA ARG A 38 9.49 39.26 59.31
C ARG A 38 8.75 37.94 59.19
N TYR A 39 9.15 37.03 58.28
CA TYR A 39 8.46 35.73 58.18
C TYR A 39 9.37 34.57 58.56
N PRO A 40 8.84 33.51 59.26
CA PRO A 40 9.64 32.34 59.63
C PRO A 40 10.20 31.63 58.40
N GLU A 41 11.46 31.15 58.46
CA GLU A 41 12.17 30.46 57.36
C GLU A 41 11.40 29.27 56.77
N ALA A 42 10.60 28.57 57.58
CA ALA A 42 9.75 27.46 57.18
C ALA A 42 8.70 27.85 56.11
N MET A 43 8.23 29.09 56.07
CA MET A 43 7.21 29.57 55.12
C MET A 43 7.81 29.81 53.73
N TRP A 44 9.09 30.16 53.66
CA TRP A 44 9.83 30.33 52.38
C TRP A 44 10.15 29.02 51.70
N ALA A 45 10.52 28.01 52.50
CA ALA A 45 10.79 26.67 51.98
C ALA A 45 9.54 26.05 51.33
N ASN A 46 8.37 26.24 51.93
CA ASN A 46 7.11 25.72 51.38
C ASN A 46 6.67 26.47 50.12
N CYS A 47 6.83 27.80 50.04
CA CYS A 47 6.51 28.56 48.84
C CYS A 47 7.46 28.21 47.67
N ALA A 48 8.74 28.00 47.93
CA ALA A 48 9.70 27.58 46.91
C ALA A 48 9.41 26.16 46.39
N LEU A 49 9.04 25.24 47.29
CA LEU A 49 8.67 23.86 46.93
C LEU A 49 7.43 23.80 46.05
N VAL A 50 6.39 24.57 46.40
CA VAL A 50 5.14 24.63 45.63
C VAL A 50 5.37 25.22 44.24
N THR A 51 6.21 26.26 44.10
CA THR A 51 6.54 26.85 42.81
C THR A 51 7.38 25.91 41.91
N ILE A 52 8.30 25.14 42.49
CA ILE A 52 9.09 24.13 41.79
C ILE A 52 8.20 22.99 41.32
N GLN A 53 7.30 22.48 42.18
CA GLN A 53 6.35 21.42 41.81
C GLN A 53 5.35 21.87 40.74
N ALA A 54 4.84 23.09 40.78
CA ALA A 54 3.97 23.65 39.77
C ALA A 54 4.69 23.82 38.42
N SER A 55 5.97 24.21 38.44
CA SER A 55 6.79 24.34 37.23
C SER A 55 7.13 22.98 36.60
N ILE A 56 7.41 21.96 37.41
CA ILE A 56 7.66 20.58 36.92
C ILE A 56 6.34 19.99 36.37
N ALA A 57 5.22 20.18 37.02
CA ALA A 57 3.92 19.71 36.52
C ALA A 57 3.54 20.38 35.19
N LEU A 58 3.83 21.67 35.02
CA LEU A 58 3.60 22.39 33.78
C LEU A 58 4.54 21.90 32.64
N LEU A 59 5.80 21.60 32.97
CA LEU A 59 6.76 21.02 32.01
C LEU A 59 6.36 19.60 31.59
N VAL A 60 5.85 18.78 32.51
CA VAL A 60 5.36 17.43 32.21
C VAL A 60 4.08 17.50 31.36
N LEU A 61 3.15 18.40 31.67
CA LEU A 61 1.95 18.63 30.86
C LEU A 61 2.29 19.13 29.44
N LEU A 62 3.29 19.99 29.28
CA LEU A 62 3.76 20.45 27.97
C LEU A 62 4.52 19.37 27.18
N SER A 63 5.12 18.37 27.83
CA SER A 63 5.77 17.26 27.18
C SER A 63 4.79 16.15 26.73
N VAL A 64 3.63 16.01 27.38
CA VAL A 64 2.61 15.02 27.02
C VAL A 64 1.74 15.48 25.84
N VAL A 65 1.62 16.79 25.60
CA VAL A 65 0.92 17.33 24.42
C VAL A 65 1.93 17.59 23.30
N HIS A 66 2.70 16.58 22.91
CA HIS A 66 3.19 16.51 21.55
C HIS A 66 2.08 15.79 20.74
N PRO A 67 1.28 16.50 19.91
CA PRO A 67 0.68 15.79 18.82
C PRO A 67 1.89 15.22 18.08
N ALA A 68 2.00 13.92 17.99
CA ALA A 68 2.82 13.31 16.98
C ALA A 68 2.26 13.90 15.68
N PHE A 69 2.88 14.96 15.17
CA PHE A 69 2.70 15.36 13.78
C PHE A 69 3.18 14.16 13.03
N ALA A 70 2.24 13.28 12.66
CA ALA A 70 2.46 12.34 11.61
C ALA A 70 2.94 13.22 10.44
N VAL A 71 4.23 13.17 10.15
CA VAL A 71 4.77 13.73 8.92
C VAL A 71 3.96 13.02 7.87
N ASN A 72 2.96 13.70 7.27
CA ASN A 72 2.30 13.16 6.09
C ASN A 72 3.42 13.01 5.07
N PRO A 73 3.81 11.78 4.70
CA PRO A 73 4.81 11.63 3.67
C PRO A 73 4.29 12.33 2.42
N ASP A 74 5.20 12.90 1.67
CA ASP A 74 4.86 13.43 0.37
C ASP A 74 4.43 12.30 -0.58
N LEU A 75 3.80 12.67 -1.66
CA LEU A 75 3.36 11.73 -2.69
C LEU A 75 4.51 10.84 -3.18
N GLU A 76 5.70 11.42 -3.36
CA GLU A 76 6.86 10.71 -3.88
C GLU A 76 7.34 9.60 -2.93
N THR A 77 7.33 9.84 -1.64
CA THR A 77 7.67 8.82 -0.63
C THR A 77 6.73 7.61 -0.71
N VAL A 78 5.42 7.83 -0.83
CA VAL A 78 4.42 6.75 -0.93
C VAL A 78 4.57 5.99 -2.24
N LEU A 79 4.77 6.70 -3.35
CA LEU A 79 4.96 6.08 -4.67
C LEU A 79 6.25 5.28 -4.74
N THR A 80 7.37 5.85 -4.27
CA THR A 80 8.67 5.17 -4.26
C THR A 80 8.60 3.89 -3.45
N GLY A 81 8.01 3.91 -2.24
CA GLY A 81 7.86 2.71 -1.43
C GLY A 81 6.98 1.64 -2.09
N SER A 82 5.90 2.05 -2.77
CA SER A 82 5.03 1.13 -3.51
C SER A 82 5.73 0.52 -4.73
N ARG A 83 6.52 1.32 -5.47
CA ARG A 83 7.29 0.85 -6.64
C ARG A 83 8.44 -0.06 -6.25
N GLN A 84 9.23 0.30 -5.23
CA GLN A 84 10.35 -0.52 -4.73
C GLN A 84 9.93 -1.94 -4.38
N ARG A 85 8.70 -2.13 -3.90
CA ARG A 85 8.14 -3.46 -3.65
C ARG A 85 8.00 -4.27 -4.95
N ILE A 86 7.61 -3.63 -6.06
CA ILE A 86 7.45 -4.28 -7.36
C ILE A 86 8.82 -4.47 -8.02
N GLU A 87 9.68 -3.46 -7.96
CA GLU A 87 11.03 -3.48 -8.53
C GLU A 87 11.97 -4.46 -7.81
N GLY A 88 11.68 -4.81 -6.56
CA GLY A 88 12.42 -5.81 -5.79
C GLY A 88 11.96 -7.25 -6.00
N LEU A 89 11.01 -7.52 -6.89
CA LEU A 89 10.47 -8.87 -7.07
C LEU A 89 11.50 -9.84 -7.67
N ASP A 90 11.66 -10.98 -7.04
CA ASP A 90 12.40 -12.17 -7.51
C ASP A 90 11.82 -13.39 -6.79
N TYR A 91 10.62 -13.82 -7.19
CA TYR A 91 9.94 -14.88 -6.46
C TYR A 91 9.37 -15.98 -7.37
N ARG A 92 9.23 -17.16 -6.78
CA ARG A 92 8.35 -18.26 -7.21
C ARG A 92 7.27 -18.43 -6.17
N ALA A 93 6.04 -18.65 -6.60
CA ALA A 93 4.92 -18.91 -5.72
C ALA A 93 4.08 -20.07 -6.25
N THR A 94 3.50 -20.83 -5.32
CA THR A 94 2.49 -21.84 -5.61
C THR A 94 1.27 -21.56 -4.76
N GLY A 95 0.09 -21.91 -5.25
CA GLY A 95 -1.13 -21.63 -4.51
C GLY A 95 -2.38 -22.07 -5.24
N ARG A 96 -3.49 -21.46 -4.86
CA ARG A 96 -4.81 -21.71 -5.44
C ARG A 96 -5.52 -20.41 -5.75
N LEU A 97 -6.17 -20.40 -6.91
CA LEU A 97 -7.14 -19.38 -7.30
C LEU A 97 -8.53 -20.01 -7.23
N THR A 98 -9.41 -19.47 -6.39
CA THR A 98 -10.74 -20.04 -6.14
C THR A 98 -11.81 -19.01 -6.42
N ARG A 99 -12.80 -19.35 -7.26
CA ARG A 99 -14.04 -18.60 -7.44
C ARG A 99 -15.11 -19.17 -6.49
N VAL A 100 -15.76 -18.31 -5.74
CA VAL A 100 -16.94 -18.61 -4.93
C VAL A 100 -18.13 -17.85 -5.52
N GLU A 101 -19.10 -18.55 -6.10
CA GLU A 101 -20.31 -17.98 -6.65
C GLU A 101 -21.31 -17.56 -5.54
N GLY A 102 -22.27 -16.71 -5.84
CA GLY A 102 -23.27 -16.26 -4.88
C GLY A 102 -24.13 -17.38 -4.26
N ASN A 103 -24.26 -18.52 -4.94
CA ASN A 103 -24.93 -19.73 -4.43
C ASN A 103 -24.01 -20.62 -3.56
N GLY A 104 -22.75 -20.19 -3.34
CA GLY A 104 -21.75 -20.93 -2.58
C GLY A 104 -20.95 -21.98 -3.36
N LYS A 105 -21.26 -22.22 -4.64
CA LYS A 105 -20.48 -23.11 -5.49
C LYS A 105 -19.05 -22.61 -5.61
N ARG A 106 -18.08 -23.54 -5.54
CA ARG A 106 -16.64 -23.23 -5.59
C ARG A 106 -15.98 -23.91 -6.79
N THR A 107 -15.18 -23.15 -7.50
CA THR A 107 -14.28 -23.67 -8.54
C THR A 107 -12.86 -23.26 -8.20
N SER A 108 -11.96 -24.22 -8.10
CA SER A 108 -10.56 -23.97 -7.71
C SER A 108 -9.59 -24.40 -8.80
N TYR A 109 -8.56 -23.60 -8.96
CA TYR A 109 -7.48 -23.77 -9.91
C TYR A 109 -6.15 -23.81 -9.17
N LYS A 110 -5.21 -24.66 -9.59
CA LYS A 110 -3.82 -24.60 -9.13
C LYS A 110 -3.17 -23.36 -9.76
N PHE A 111 -2.39 -22.67 -8.96
CA PHE A 111 -1.66 -21.47 -9.37
C PHE A 111 -0.16 -21.67 -9.17
N VAL A 112 0.63 -21.36 -10.18
CA VAL A 112 2.09 -21.23 -10.10
C VAL A 112 2.47 -19.87 -10.69
N GLY A 113 3.17 -19.06 -9.92
CA GLY A 113 3.63 -17.74 -10.31
C GLY A 113 5.14 -17.61 -10.23
N LYS A 114 5.73 -16.88 -11.17
CA LYS A 114 7.12 -16.43 -11.15
C LYS A 114 7.13 -14.95 -11.48
N ALA A 115 7.85 -14.14 -10.71
CA ALA A 115 8.05 -12.74 -11.05
C ALA A 115 9.48 -12.32 -10.80
N HIS A 116 10.01 -11.50 -11.70
CA HIS A 116 11.33 -10.91 -11.57
C HIS A 116 11.36 -9.54 -12.27
N TRP A 117 12.00 -8.59 -11.59
CA TRP A 117 12.27 -7.29 -12.17
C TRP A 117 13.61 -7.31 -12.90
N PHE A 118 13.56 -7.13 -14.21
CA PHE A 118 14.72 -7.01 -15.10
C PHE A 118 15.07 -5.54 -15.37
N PRO A 119 16.22 -5.24 -15.98
CA PRO A 119 16.55 -3.85 -16.36
C PRO A 119 15.52 -3.19 -17.28
N ASP A 120 14.76 -3.97 -18.07
CA ASP A 120 13.70 -3.50 -18.97
C ASP A 120 12.31 -3.47 -18.32
N GLY A 121 12.16 -4.00 -17.09
CA GLY A 121 10.91 -4.01 -16.34
C GLY A 121 10.55 -5.35 -15.72
N LEU A 122 9.30 -5.47 -15.27
CA LEU A 122 8.77 -6.67 -14.62
C LEU A 122 8.37 -7.72 -15.66
N ARG A 123 8.75 -8.97 -15.42
CA ARG A 123 8.12 -10.14 -16.03
C ARG A 123 7.40 -10.96 -14.97
N LEU A 124 6.12 -11.23 -15.22
CA LEU A 124 5.28 -12.08 -14.38
C LEU A 124 4.72 -13.21 -15.23
N LEU A 125 5.08 -14.44 -14.89
CA LEU A 125 4.55 -15.66 -15.49
C LEU A 125 3.58 -16.31 -14.51
N CYS A 126 2.35 -16.57 -14.94
CA CYS A 126 1.35 -17.32 -14.20
C CYS A 126 0.93 -18.56 -14.99
N GLU A 127 0.93 -19.71 -14.34
CA GLU A 127 0.37 -20.95 -14.85
C GLU A 127 -0.84 -21.33 -13.98
N ILE A 128 -2.01 -21.41 -14.60
CA ILE A 128 -3.27 -21.68 -13.93
C ILE A 128 -3.83 -22.98 -14.53
N SER A 129 -3.95 -24.02 -13.68
CA SER A 129 -4.45 -25.33 -14.09
C SER A 129 -5.79 -25.62 -13.44
N GLY A 130 -6.81 -25.80 -14.29
CA GLY A 130 -8.19 -26.05 -13.87
C GLY A 130 -8.54 -27.52 -13.70
N PRO A 131 -9.81 -27.79 -13.37
CA PRO A 131 -10.39 -29.14 -13.51
C PRO A 131 -10.19 -29.63 -14.94
N ALA A 132 -10.05 -30.95 -15.09
CA ALA A 132 -9.80 -31.60 -16.40
C ALA A 132 -8.49 -31.19 -17.11
N SER A 133 -7.48 -30.75 -16.33
CA SER A 133 -6.13 -30.42 -16.86
C SER A 133 -6.10 -29.27 -17.87
N ALA A 134 -7.16 -28.48 -17.98
CA ALA A 134 -7.14 -27.25 -18.76
C ALA A 134 -6.12 -26.27 -18.15
N LYS A 135 -5.12 -25.88 -18.94
CA LYS A 135 -4.03 -24.99 -18.50
C LYS A 135 -4.11 -23.69 -19.25
N THR A 136 -4.07 -22.60 -18.51
CA THR A 136 -3.88 -21.24 -19.02
C THR A 136 -2.51 -20.75 -18.58
N ILE A 137 -1.72 -20.26 -19.50
CA ILE A 137 -0.44 -19.63 -19.21
C ILE A 137 -0.55 -18.16 -19.57
N LEU A 138 -0.02 -17.32 -18.70
CA LEU A 138 -0.09 -15.88 -18.82
C LEU A 138 1.32 -15.33 -18.55
N LEU A 139 1.90 -14.64 -19.53
CA LEU A 139 3.12 -13.87 -19.37
C LEU A 139 2.81 -12.38 -19.52
N LEU A 140 3.04 -11.63 -18.45
CA LEU A 140 2.93 -10.18 -18.45
C LEU A 140 4.34 -9.59 -18.45
N HIS A 141 4.55 -8.64 -19.34
CA HIS A 141 5.74 -7.80 -19.37
C HIS A 141 5.31 -6.35 -19.15
N MET A 142 5.71 -5.77 -18.02
CA MET A 142 5.50 -4.37 -17.69
C MET A 142 6.84 -3.65 -17.75
N THR A 143 6.98 -2.70 -18.66
CA THR A 143 8.21 -1.89 -18.78
C THR A 143 8.44 -1.01 -17.55
N VAL A 144 9.64 -0.45 -17.43
CA VAL A 144 9.99 0.53 -16.37
C VAL A 144 9.08 1.78 -16.36
N SER A 145 8.43 2.09 -17.49
CA SER A 145 7.46 3.17 -17.62
C SER A 145 6.01 2.75 -17.36
N GLY A 146 5.77 1.49 -16.96
CA GLY A 146 4.44 0.95 -16.66
C GLY A 146 3.63 0.47 -17.88
N HIS A 147 4.20 0.49 -19.09
CA HIS A 147 3.52 -0.08 -20.26
C HIS A 147 3.45 -1.60 -20.15
N LEU A 148 2.25 -2.14 -20.34
CA LEU A 148 1.95 -3.56 -20.20
C LEU A 148 1.80 -4.23 -21.57
N THR A 149 2.37 -5.42 -21.71
CA THR A 149 2.09 -6.39 -22.76
C THR A 149 1.69 -7.71 -22.12
N ILE A 150 0.69 -8.38 -22.68
CA ILE A 150 0.16 -9.64 -22.16
C ILE A 150 0.25 -10.67 -23.26
N GLU A 151 0.92 -11.78 -23.00
CA GLU A 151 0.94 -12.97 -23.86
C GLU A 151 0.25 -14.12 -23.14
N THR A 152 -0.47 -14.95 -23.89
CA THR A 152 -1.20 -16.09 -23.33
C THR A 152 -0.97 -17.34 -24.16
N VAL A 153 -1.09 -18.49 -23.48
CA VAL A 153 -1.38 -19.79 -24.10
C VAL A 153 -2.68 -20.27 -23.46
N LEU A 154 -3.77 -20.20 -24.20
CA LEU A 154 -5.09 -20.62 -23.75
C LEU A 154 -5.28 -22.14 -23.93
N PRO A 155 -6.25 -22.76 -23.24
CA PRO A 155 -6.54 -24.19 -23.42
C PRO A 155 -6.82 -24.53 -24.90
N GLY A 156 -6.03 -25.47 -25.43
CA GLY A 156 -6.10 -25.88 -26.84
C GLY A 156 -5.17 -25.15 -27.79
N GLU A 157 -4.56 -24.05 -27.37
CA GLU A 157 -3.54 -23.36 -28.14
C GLU A 157 -2.20 -24.11 -28.08
N LYS A 158 -1.44 -24.06 -29.19
CA LYS A 158 -0.14 -24.73 -29.31
C LYS A 158 1.04 -23.77 -29.18
N ALA A 159 0.81 -22.50 -29.28
CA ALA A 159 1.82 -21.45 -29.24
C ALA A 159 1.28 -20.22 -28.50
N PRO A 160 2.16 -19.43 -27.87
CA PRO A 160 1.77 -18.17 -27.28
C PRO A 160 1.29 -17.16 -28.31
N SER A 161 0.34 -16.34 -27.92
CA SER A 161 -0.16 -15.22 -28.69
C SER A 161 -0.26 -13.97 -27.82
N VAL A 162 -0.05 -12.80 -28.42
CA VAL A 162 -0.27 -11.53 -27.73
C VAL A 162 -1.77 -11.36 -27.53
N LEU A 163 -2.18 -11.19 -26.27
CA LEU A 163 -3.58 -10.95 -25.94
C LEU A 163 -3.98 -9.54 -26.42
N PRO A 164 -4.97 -9.42 -27.35
CA PRO A 164 -5.47 -8.11 -27.77
C PRO A 164 -6.01 -7.29 -26.59
N PHE A 165 -5.90 -5.97 -26.69
CA PHE A 165 -6.28 -5.06 -25.60
C PHE A 165 -7.74 -5.26 -25.17
N GLU A 166 -8.64 -5.46 -26.13
CA GLU A 166 -10.07 -5.70 -25.89
C GLU A 166 -10.37 -6.86 -24.93
N HIS A 167 -9.43 -7.78 -24.74
CA HIS A 167 -9.55 -8.95 -23.87
C HIS A 167 -8.83 -8.80 -22.52
N TRP A 168 -8.14 -7.68 -22.26
CA TRP A 168 -7.37 -7.53 -21.03
C TRP A 168 -8.24 -7.54 -19.75
N ASN A 169 -9.48 -7.05 -19.86
CA ASN A 169 -10.43 -7.06 -18.75
C ASN A 169 -11.33 -8.30 -18.72
N ASP A 170 -11.15 -9.24 -19.63
CA ASP A 170 -11.88 -10.51 -19.59
C ASP A 170 -11.53 -11.28 -18.31
N SER A 171 -12.49 -12.08 -17.86
CA SER A 171 -12.35 -12.86 -16.64
C SER A 171 -11.25 -13.93 -16.79
N LEU A 172 -10.22 -13.87 -15.97
CA LEU A 172 -9.17 -14.87 -15.92
C LEU A 172 -9.73 -16.17 -15.35
N VAL A 173 -9.84 -17.21 -16.19
CA VAL A 173 -10.41 -18.53 -15.91
C VAL A 173 -11.76 -18.50 -15.18
N GLY A 174 -12.62 -17.52 -15.49
CA GLY A 174 -13.95 -17.37 -14.89
C GLY A 174 -13.98 -16.77 -13.49
N THR A 175 -12.89 -16.17 -13.03
CA THR A 175 -12.78 -15.50 -11.72
C THR A 175 -13.12 -14.01 -11.81
N ASP A 176 -13.07 -13.28 -10.68
CA ASP A 176 -13.23 -11.81 -10.66
C ASP A 176 -11.93 -11.09 -11.01
N PHE A 177 -10.81 -11.81 -11.06
CA PHE A 177 -9.57 -11.27 -11.63
C PHE A 177 -9.66 -11.23 -13.15
N SER A 178 -9.15 -10.18 -13.75
CA SER A 178 -8.88 -10.11 -15.18
C SER A 178 -7.38 -10.35 -15.45
N TYR A 179 -7.02 -10.44 -16.71
CA TYR A 179 -5.61 -10.57 -17.11
C TYR A 179 -4.78 -9.37 -16.65
N GLU A 180 -5.33 -8.15 -16.77
CA GLU A 180 -4.68 -6.91 -16.34
C GLU A 180 -4.52 -6.81 -14.82
N ASP A 181 -5.38 -7.46 -14.03
CA ASP A 181 -5.35 -7.40 -12.57
C ASP A 181 -4.15 -8.09 -11.94
N MET A 182 -3.42 -8.89 -12.71
CA MET A 182 -2.26 -9.63 -12.22
C MET A 182 -1.02 -8.77 -11.98
N VAL A 183 -1.03 -7.49 -12.40
CA VAL A 183 0.02 -6.51 -12.13
C VAL A 183 -0.54 -5.22 -11.55
N GLU A 184 0.30 -4.48 -10.87
CA GLU A 184 -0.05 -3.20 -10.22
C GLU A 184 0.58 -2.03 -10.96
N ASN A 185 0.29 -1.93 -12.27
CA ASN A 185 0.84 -0.89 -13.16
C ASN A 185 0.38 0.52 -12.80
N GLN A 186 -0.72 0.67 -12.05
CA GLN A 186 -1.25 1.98 -11.62
C GLN A 186 -0.24 2.82 -10.83
N PHE A 187 0.73 2.22 -10.15
CA PHE A 187 1.76 2.96 -9.44
C PHE A 187 2.76 3.65 -10.38
N PHE A 188 2.77 3.29 -11.66
CA PHE A 188 3.64 3.87 -12.69
C PHE A 188 2.93 4.89 -13.58
N TRP A 189 1.61 5.09 -13.41
CA TRP A 189 0.88 6.13 -14.12
C TRP A 189 1.34 7.53 -13.70
N LYS A 190 1.19 8.52 -14.59
CA LYS A 190 1.66 9.89 -14.33
C LYS A 190 0.76 10.66 -13.38
N ASN A 191 -0.55 10.43 -13.44
CA ASN A 191 -1.51 11.22 -12.68
C ASN A 191 -1.76 10.55 -11.32
N GLN A 192 -1.05 11.02 -10.30
CA GLN A 192 -1.08 10.50 -8.94
C GLN A 192 -1.51 11.60 -7.97
N GLN A 193 -2.37 11.26 -7.02
CA GLN A 193 -2.85 12.19 -5.99
C GLN A 193 -2.94 11.50 -4.64
N LEU A 194 -2.33 12.07 -3.60
CA LEU A 194 -2.64 11.70 -2.23
C LEU A 194 -3.96 12.36 -1.82
N LEU A 195 -4.90 11.52 -1.39
CA LEU A 195 -6.14 11.94 -0.74
C LEU A 195 -5.91 12.04 0.78
N PRO A 196 -6.85 12.64 1.53
CA PRO A 196 -6.76 12.63 2.99
C PRO A 196 -6.56 11.20 3.52
N PRO A 197 -5.62 10.98 4.46
CA PRO A 197 -5.37 9.66 5.02
C PRO A 197 -6.61 9.12 5.71
N SER A 198 -6.80 7.82 5.66
CA SER A 198 -7.93 7.16 6.31
C SER A 198 -7.51 5.82 6.90
N LYS A 199 -8.40 5.22 7.70
CA LYS A 199 -8.19 3.86 8.21
C LYS A 199 -8.81 2.84 7.26
N TYR A 200 -8.16 1.68 7.14
CA TYR A 200 -8.76 0.48 6.61
C TYR A 200 -8.66 -0.64 7.67
N GLY A 201 -9.78 -1.01 8.24
CA GLY A 201 -9.81 -1.82 9.46
C GLY A 201 -9.06 -1.13 10.61
N ALA A 202 -8.11 -1.82 11.21
CA ALA A 202 -7.26 -1.28 12.28
C ALA A 202 -5.98 -0.57 11.78
N ARG A 203 -5.80 -0.42 10.47
CA ARG A 203 -4.59 0.12 9.87
C ARG A 203 -4.75 1.58 9.50
N ASP A 204 -3.77 2.40 9.85
CA ASP A 204 -3.66 3.77 9.34
C ASP A 204 -3.07 3.70 7.92
N CYS A 205 -3.75 4.32 6.95
CA CYS A 205 -3.40 4.22 5.55
C CYS A 205 -3.23 5.59 4.90
N PHE A 206 -2.24 5.68 4.03
CA PHE A 206 -2.22 6.69 2.98
C PHE A 206 -3.19 6.27 1.88
N VAL A 207 -3.96 7.22 1.36
CA VAL A 207 -4.90 6.94 0.28
C VAL A 207 -4.36 7.55 -1.00
N LEU A 208 -3.94 6.70 -1.92
CA LEU A 208 -3.40 7.11 -3.21
C LEU A 208 -4.44 6.90 -4.29
N LYS A 209 -4.77 7.96 -5.03
CA LYS A 209 -5.57 7.88 -6.26
C LYS A 209 -4.66 7.99 -7.47
N SER A 210 -4.64 6.95 -8.28
CA SER A 210 -3.99 6.90 -9.58
C SER A 210 -5.05 7.05 -10.67
N THR A 211 -4.89 8.00 -11.58
CA THR A 211 -5.83 8.22 -12.70
C THR A 211 -5.09 7.95 -14.00
N SER A 212 -5.67 7.11 -14.87
CA SER A 212 -5.07 6.79 -16.15
C SER A 212 -5.10 8.00 -17.09
N GLY A 213 -4.01 8.23 -17.79
CA GLY A 213 -3.91 9.22 -18.85
C GLY A 213 -4.19 8.61 -20.23
N SER A 214 -4.13 9.44 -21.27
CA SER A 214 -4.33 9.00 -22.66
C SER A 214 -3.24 8.04 -23.15
N GLN A 215 -2.08 8.04 -22.52
CA GLN A 215 -0.95 7.15 -22.84
C GLN A 215 -1.00 5.82 -22.08
N ASP A 216 -1.83 5.74 -21.04
CA ASP A 216 -1.95 4.54 -20.22
C ASP A 216 -2.95 3.58 -20.88
N ARG A 217 -2.41 2.50 -21.43
CA ARG A 217 -3.22 1.44 -22.03
C ARG A 217 -3.77 0.54 -20.92
N THR A 218 -4.98 0.81 -20.47
CA THR A 218 -5.65 0.15 -19.35
C THR A 218 -7.17 0.24 -19.49
N TYR A 219 -7.89 -0.74 -18.96
CA TYR A 219 -9.35 -0.70 -18.81
C TYR A 219 -9.83 0.13 -17.62
N TYR A 220 -8.90 0.58 -16.76
CA TYR A 220 -9.26 1.35 -15.59
C TYR A 220 -9.14 2.85 -15.83
N ASP A 221 -10.17 3.58 -15.43
CA ASP A 221 -10.17 5.04 -15.41
C ASP A 221 -9.39 5.56 -14.21
N SER A 222 -9.60 4.95 -13.05
CA SER A 222 -8.87 5.28 -11.84
C SER A 222 -8.72 4.08 -10.90
N VAL A 223 -7.69 4.14 -10.06
CA VAL A 223 -7.42 3.17 -9.00
C VAL A 223 -7.19 3.93 -7.70
N THR A 224 -7.95 3.59 -6.65
CA THR A 224 -7.72 4.11 -5.30
C THR A 224 -7.12 3.01 -4.43
N SER A 225 -5.96 3.27 -3.86
CA SER A 225 -5.19 2.31 -3.05
C SER A 225 -5.07 2.82 -1.62
N TRP A 226 -5.49 2.02 -0.64
CA TRP A 226 -5.21 2.22 0.78
C TRP A 226 -3.89 1.54 1.10
N ILE A 227 -2.87 2.33 1.33
CA ILE A 227 -1.49 1.89 1.52
C ILE A 227 -1.18 1.99 3.01
N ASP A 228 -0.92 0.86 3.66
CA ASP A 228 -0.58 0.80 5.09
C ASP A 228 0.64 1.67 5.38
N SER A 229 0.50 2.60 6.33
CA SER A 229 1.51 3.62 6.63
C SER A 229 2.83 3.07 7.18
N LYS A 230 2.83 1.84 7.70
CA LYS A 230 4.03 1.20 8.29
C LYS A 230 4.79 0.35 7.28
N THR A 231 4.07 -0.27 6.35
CA THR A 231 4.64 -1.27 5.43
C THR A 231 4.75 -0.78 4.00
N LEU A 232 4.08 0.33 3.66
CA LEU A 232 3.89 0.87 2.30
C LEU A 232 3.32 -0.18 1.33
N PHE A 233 2.56 -1.14 1.88
CA PHE A 233 1.88 -2.19 1.11
C PHE A 233 0.40 -1.81 0.92
N PRO A 234 -0.19 -1.95 -0.28
CA PRO A 234 -1.62 -1.75 -0.49
C PRO A 234 -2.41 -2.86 0.21
N VAL A 235 -3.29 -2.49 1.13
CA VAL A 235 -4.12 -3.44 1.89
C VAL A 235 -5.54 -3.53 1.33
N HIS A 236 -5.95 -2.51 0.60
CA HIS A 236 -7.23 -2.42 -0.08
C HIS A 236 -7.08 -1.58 -1.35
N VAL A 237 -7.64 -2.04 -2.44
CA VAL A 237 -7.60 -1.35 -3.73
C VAL A 237 -8.96 -1.39 -4.39
N VAL A 238 -9.42 -0.24 -4.86
CA VAL A 238 -10.65 -0.11 -5.66
C VAL A 238 -10.27 0.40 -7.04
N LYS A 239 -10.57 -0.39 -8.07
CA LYS A 239 -10.34 -0.06 -9.47
C LYS A 239 -11.67 0.30 -10.13
N THR A 240 -11.76 1.45 -10.79
CA THR A 240 -12.96 1.91 -11.51
C THR A 240 -12.79 1.66 -13.00
N LEU A 241 -13.68 0.89 -13.59
CA LEU A 241 -13.67 0.55 -15.01
C LEU A 241 -14.05 1.76 -15.86
N ARG A 242 -13.31 1.99 -16.92
CA ARG A 242 -13.56 3.04 -17.90
C ARG A 242 -14.88 2.82 -18.61
N GLY A 243 -15.62 3.89 -18.83
CA GLY A 243 -16.89 3.88 -19.55
C GLY A 243 -18.08 3.42 -18.71
N SER A 244 -17.99 2.31 -17.98
CA SER A 244 -19.10 1.80 -17.16
C SER A 244 -19.14 2.39 -15.75
N GLY A 245 -18.02 2.86 -15.21
CA GLY A 245 -17.89 3.28 -13.82
C GLY A 245 -18.03 2.15 -12.79
N GLN A 246 -18.21 0.90 -13.23
CA GLN A 246 -18.25 -0.26 -12.33
C GLN A 246 -16.93 -0.41 -11.58
N GLN A 247 -17.01 -0.94 -10.37
CA GLN A 247 -15.84 -1.10 -9.51
C GLN A 247 -15.46 -2.57 -9.34
N LYS A 248 -14.16 -2.80 -9.27
CA LYS A 248 -13.55 -4.02 -8.74
C LYS A 248 -12.83 -3.67 -7.45
N GLU A 249 -13.02 -4.49 -6.43
CA GLU A 249 -12.40 -4.35 -5.12
C GLU A 249 -11.41 -5.47 -4.88
N PHE A 250 -10.23 -5.13 -4.36
CA PHE A 250 -9.19 -6.09 -3.99
C PHE A 250 -8.81 -5.86 -2.53
N VAL A 251 -8.85 -6.92 -1.73
CA VAL A 251 -8.46 -6.90 -0.31
C VAL A 251 -7.31 -7.87 -0.09
N TYR A 252 -6.27 -7.40 0.58
CA TYR A 252 -5.05 -8.15 0.79
C TYR A 252 -4.94 -8.59 2.25
N TYR A 253 -4.75 -9.89 2.48
CA TYR A 253 -4.69 -10.49 3.81
C TYR A 253 -3.36 -11.21 4.06
N GLY A 254 -3.05 -11.44 5.35
CA GLY A 254 -1.90 -12.22 5.77
C GLY A 254 -0.58 -11.58 5.36
N LEU A 255 -0.42 -10.26 5.59
CA LEU A 255 0.81 -9.53 5.29
C LEU A 255 1.99 -10.15 6.05
N ARG A 256 3.06 -10.43 5.31
CA ARG A 256 4.31 -10.99 5.84
C ARG A 256 5.49 -10.50 5.02
N GLN A 257 6.66 -10.52 5.60
CA GLN A 257 7.89 -10.28 4.85
C GLN A 257 8.38 -11.56 4.18
N VAL A 258 8.71 -11.45 2.90
CA VAL A 258 9.36 -12.51 2.12
C VAL A 258 10.62 -11.90 1.53
N SER A 259 11.78 -12.36 1.99
CA SER A 259 13.09 -11.86 1.55
C SER A 259 13.27 -10.34 1.72
N GLY A 260 12.68 -9.77 2.77
CA GLY A 260 12.76 -8.33 3.09
C GLY A 260 11.66 -7.48 2.46
N LEU A 261 10.86 -8.01 1.53
CA LEU A 261 9.73 -7.31 0.92
C LEU A 261 8.41 -7.72 1.57
N TRP A 262 7.52 -6.75 1.79
CA TRP A 262 6.16 -7.04 2.23
C TRP A 262 5.35 -7.68 1.11
N SER A 263 4.61 -8.72 1.45
CA SER A 263 3.76 -9.49 0.55
C SER A 263 2.50 -9.94 1.28
N ALA A 264 1.41 -10.11 0.54
CA ALA A 264 0.18 -10.73 1.04
C ALA A 264 0.18 -12.23 0.75
N SER A 265 -0.34 -13.02 1.68
CA SER A 265 -0.56 -14.45 1.43
C SER A 265 -1.89 -14.73 0.74
N GLN A 266 -2.83 -13.78 0.76
CA GLN A 266 -4.14 -13.92 0.14
C GLN A 266 -4.57 -12.60 -0.47
N VAL A 267 -5.24 -12.68 -1.63
CA VAL A 267 -5.88 -11.54 -2.30
C VAL A 267 -7.31 -11.94 -2.67
N GLU A 268 -8.29 -11.22 -2.13
CA GLU A 268 -9.68 -11.35 -2.51
C GLU A 268 -10.03 -10.33 -3.57
N ALA A 269 -10.71 -10.75 -4.63
CA ALA A 269 -11.26 -9.87 -5.65
C ALA A 269 -12.79 -9.99 -5.69
N LYS A 270 -13.45 -8.84 -5.80
CA LYS A 270 -14.90 -8.71 -5.99
C LYS A 270 -15.20 -7.74 -7.10
N GLN A 271 -16.25 -8.01 -7.87
CA GLN A 271 -16.75 -7.10 -8.89
C GLN A 271 -18.14 -6.61 -8.50
N GLN A 272 -18.34 -5.30 -8.56
CA GLN A 272 -19.64 -4.67 -8.30
C GLN A 272 -20.72 -5.28 -9.19
N GLY A 273 -21.87 -5.63 -8.59
CA GLY A 273 -22.99 -6.25 -9.29
C GLY A 273 -22.84 -7.76 -9.57
N LYS A 274 -21.68 -8.35 -9.29
CA LYS A 274 -21.48 -9.81 -9.38
C LYS A 274 -21.51 -10.45 -7.99
N PRO A 275 -22.42 -11.40 -7.73
CA PRO A 275 -22.46 -12.11 -6.45
C PRO A 275 -21.25 -13.04 -6.28
N GLY A 276 -20.76 -13.15 -5.04
CA GLY A 276 -19.60 -13.96 -4.69
C GLY A 276 -18.28 -13.22 -4.78
N SER A 277 -17.18 -13.95 -4.73
CA SER A 277 -15.81 -13.39 -4.79
C SER A 277 -14.82 -14.42 -5.32
N SER A 278 -13.62 -13.96 -5.66
CA SER A 278 -12.49 -14.81 -6.02
C SER A 278 -11.33 -14.59 -5.07
N MET A 279 -10.65 -15.67 -4.67
CA MET A 279 -9.53 -15.64 -3.73
C MET A 279 -8.30 -16.28 -4.36
N LEU A 280 -7.21 -15.53 -4.45
CA LEU A 280 -5.88 -16.07 -4.71
C LEU A 280 -5.18 -16.31 -3.37
N VAL A 281 -4.80 -17.55 -3.09
CA VAL A 281 -4.07 -17.96 -1.87
C VAL A 281 -2.69 -18.46 -2.25
N ILE A 282 -1.65 -17.86 -1.70
CA ILE A 282 -0.26 -18.29 -1.85
C ILE A 282 0.07 -19.26 -0.71
N GLU A 283 0.30 -20.51 -1.06
CA GLU A 283 0.54 -21.63 -0.13
C GLU A 283 2.03 -21.91 0.09
N GLY A 284 2.86 -21.60 -0.91
CA GLY A 284 4.30 -21.82 -0.86
C GLY A 284 5.07 -20.94 -1.82
N GLY A 285 6.38 -20.95 -1.71
CA GLY A 285 7.24 -20.20 -2.62
C GLY A 285 8.57 -19.77 -2.01
N SER A 286 9.35 -19.05 -2.80
CA SER A 286 10.66 -18.49 -2.45
C SER A 286 10.75 -17.05 -2.96
N GLY A 287 11.21 -16.13 -2.10
CA GLY A 287 11.40 -14.72 -2.44
C GLY A 287 12.81 -14.36 -2.93
N LYS A 288 13.67 -15.35 -3.15
CA LYS A 288 15.01 -15.21 -3.76
C LYS A 288 15.19 -16.37 -4.74
N ALA A 289 14.38 -16.36 -5.79
CA ALA A 289 14.28 -17.48 -6.71
C ALA A 289 15.42 -17.51 -7.75
N LYS A 290 16.18 -16.38 -7.87
CA LYS A 290 17.29 -16.20 -8.83
C LYS A 290 16.85 -16.51 -10.26
N LEU A 291 15.72 -15.89 -10.63
CA LEU A 291 15.12 -16.11 -11.95
C LEU A 291 15.90 -15.39 -13.04
N GLY A 292 16.02 -16.05 -14.19
CA GLY A 292 16.59 -15.49 -15.39
C GLY A 292 15.56 -15.42 -16.52
N THR A 293 15.94 -14.84 -17.67
CA THR A 293 15.05 -14.67 -18.84
C THR A 293 14.46 -15.99 -19.33
N LYS A 294 15.22 -17.09 -19.23
CA LYS A 294 14.76 -18.44 -19.64
C LYS A 294 13.60 -18.97 -18.79
N ASP A 295 13.45 -18.47 -17.56
CA ASP A 295 12.33 -18.86 -16.67
C ASP A 295 10.98 -18.32 -17.13
N PHE A 296 10.99 -17.36 -18.05
CA PHE A 296 9.83 -16.67 -18.62
C PHE A 296 9.60 -16.99 -20.09
N ASP A 297 10.30 -18.01 -20.63
CA ASP A 297 10.07 -18.50 -22.00
C ASP A 297 8.84 -19.41 -22.01
N ILE A 298 7.79 -18.96 -22.68
CA ILE A 298 6.54 -19.71 -22.86
C ILE A 298 6.40 -20.36 -24.25
N SER A 299 7.41 -20.25 -25.11
CA SER A 299 7.35 -20.70 -26.51
C SER A 299 7.07 -22.19 -26.65
N GLN A 300 7.48 -23.01 -25.68
CA GLN A 300 7.27 -24.46 -25.69
C GLN A 300 6.12 -24.95 -24.80
N SER A 301 5.43 -24.06 -24.14
CA SER A 301 4.45 -24.40 -23.10
C SER A 301 3.18 -25.07 -23.65
N GLY A 302 2.84 -24.84 -24.92
CA GLY A 302 1.72 -25.48 -25.61
C GLY A 302 1.99 -26.92 -26.08
N ALA A 303 3.27 -27.33 -26.17
CA ALA A 303 3.66 -28.63 -26.73
C ALA A 303 3.68 -29.79 -25.69
N GLN A 304 3.63 -29.49 -24.39
CA GLN A 304 3.80 -30.49 -23.32
C GLN A 304 2.54 -31.30 -22.97
N GLY A 305 1.44 -31.15 -23.71
CA GLY A 305 0.18 -31.90 -23.47
C GLY A 305 0.21 -33.40 -23.85
N LYS A 306 1.36 -33.99 -24.24
CA LYS A 306 1.41 -35.35 -24.77
C LYS A 306 2.60 -36.20 -24.30
N LYS A 307 3.02 -36.15 -23.04
CA LYS A 307 3.95 -37.14 -22.50
C LYS A 307 3.74 -37.33 -20.99
N GLU A 308 2.66 -38.04 -20.63
CA GLU A 308 2.61 -38.88 -19.45
C GLU A 308 1.52 -39.94 -19.74
N LYS A 309 1.95 -41.09 -20.24
CA LYS A 309 1.21 -42.35 -20.17
C LYS A 309 1.91 -43.21 -19.16
#